data_13b526b21e32c27514775b05b58c2f3b
#
_entry.id   13b526b21e32c27514775b05b58c2f3b
#
_cell.length_a   1.000
_cell.length_b   1.000
_cell.length_c   1.000
_cell.angle_alpha   90.00
_cell.angle_beta   90.00
_cell.angle_gamma   90.00
#
_symmetry.space_group_name_H-M   'P 1'
#
loop_
_entity.id
_entity.type
_entity.pdbx_description
1 polymer ?
#
loop_
_entity_poly.entity_id
_entity_poly.type
_entity_poly.pdbx_seq_one_letter_code
_entity_poly.pdbx_strand_id
1 'polypeptide(L)'
;MKKKTLWITETAVMLALLVALQWITKPLGQLVTGSCVNGVLAVTVLMAGMGSGLTVALTSPVVAYLLGIAPNLATVPAIMVGNALFVAAWKLLDGKNLWRKVTAWLAAALVKFGALYALVVWVICGVAADALLAQGILKAPMLKALPLSFGVTQLITALIGGGVAVLVVPLLKKALHRT
;
A
#
# COMPACT_ATOMS: atom_id res chain seq x y z
N MET A 1 6.35 -22.62 19.09
CA MET A 1 7.49 -22.06 18.35
C MET A 1 7.26 -22.01 16.82
N LYS A 2 6.87 -23.10 16.17
CA LYS A 2 6.68 -23.16 14.69
C LYS A 2 5.77 -22.07 14.09
N LYS A 3 4.64 -21.72 14.74
CA LYS A 3 3.71 -20.69 14.23
C LYS A 3 4.29 -19.26 14.24
N LYS A 4 5.07 -18.90 15.28
CA LYS A 4 5.72 -17.58 15.36
C LYS A 4 6.83 -17.43 14.31
N THR A 5 7.65 -18.47 14.15
CA THR A 5 8.72 -18.49 13.15
C THR A 5 8.15 -18.36 11.73
N LEU A 6 7.08 -19.10 11.40
CA LEU A 6 6.42 -19.03 10.11
C LEU A 6 5.89 -17.62 9.83
N TRP A 7 5.21 -17.00 10.80
CA TRP A 7 4.70 -15.65 10.69
C TRP A 7 5.80 -14.61 10.41
N ILE A 8 6.93 -14.71 11.14
CA ILE A 8 8.09 -13.81 10.93
C ILE A 8 8.66 -14.00 9.53
N THR A 9 8.86 -15.25 9.11
CA THR A 9 9.41 -15.55 7.77
C THR A 9 8.50 -15.05 6.66
N GLU A 10 7.21 -15.33 6.73
CA GLU A 10 6.24 -14.86 5.73
C GLU A 10 6.21 -13.33 5.66
N THR A 11 6.18 -12.65 6.80
CA THR A 11 6.17 -11.18 6.87
C THR A 11 7.45 -10.60 6.27
N ALA A 12 8.62 -11.17 6.61
CA ALA A 12 9.90 -10.72 6.10
C ALA A 12 10.03 -10.93 4.58
N VAL A 13 9.60 -12.08 4.06
CA VAL A 13 9.60 -12.36 2.62
C VAL A 13 8.69 -11.39 1.86
N MET A 14 7.48 -11.14 2.38
CA MET A 14 6.54 -10.21 1.74
C MET A 14 7.04 -8.76 1.78
N LEU A 15 7.68 -8.35 2.88
CA LEU A 15 8.30 -7.03 2.97
C LEU A 15 9.47 -6.90 1.97
N ALA A 16 10.35 -7.89 1.91
CA ALA A 16 11.47 -7.92 0.97
C ALA A 16 10.99 -7.88 -0.49
N LEU A 17 9.97 -8.67 -0.82
CA LEU A 17 9.35 -8.68 -2.16
C LEU A 17 8.77 -7.30 -2.50
N LEU A 18 8.04 -6.67 -1.56
CA LEU A 18 7.46 -5.35 -1.76
C LEU A 18 8.54 -4.31 -2.04
N VAL A 19 9.60 -4.27 -1.22
CA VAL A 19 10.71 -3.32 -1.38
C VAL A 19 11.46 -3.56 -2.68
N ALA A 20 11.74 -4.82 -3.04
CA ALA A 20 12.41 -5.16 -4.29
C ALA A 20 11.59 -4.71 -5.50
N LEU A 21 10.28 -4.98 -5.51
CA LEU A 21 9.39 -4.53 -6.58
C LEU A 21 9.32 -3.01 -6.67
N GLN A 22 9.25 -2.30 -5.52
CA GLN A 22 9.30 -0.83 -5.53
C GLN A 22 10.59 -0.30 -6.15
N TRP A 23 11.73 -0.89 -5.80
CA TRP A 23 13.03 -0.49 -6.34
C TRP A 23 13.11 -0.70 -7.85
N ILE A 24 12.76 -1.89 -8.32
CA ILE A 24 12.81 -2.27 -9.74
C ILE A 24 11.82 -1.45 -10.57
N THR A 25 10.63 -1.18 -10.05
CA THR A 25 9.57 -0.51 -10.80
C THR A 25 9.58 1.02 -10.65
N LYS A 26 10.40 1.57 -9.76
CA LYS A 26 10.51 3.03 -9.57
C LYS A 26 10.69 3.82 -10.88
N PRO A 27 11.56 3.42 -11.83
CA PRO A 27 11.72 4.12 -13.10
C PRO A 27 10.49 4.07 -14.00
N LEU A 28 9.58 3.12 -13.78
CA LEU A 28 8.35 2.94 -14.57
C LEU A 28 7.21 3.85 -14.10
N GLY A 29 7.44 4.62 -13.04
CA GLY A 29 6.50 5.60 -12.51
C GLY A 29 5.48 5.05 -11.53
N GLN A 30 4.69 5.97 -10.97
CA GLN A 30 3.78 5.71 -9.86
C GLN A 30 2.68 4.68 -10.17
N LEU A 31 2.19 4.62 -11.42
CA LEU A 31 1.16 3.65 -11.79
C LEU A 31 1.65 2.21 -11.61
N VAL A 32 2.85 1.90 -12.10
CA VAL A 32 3.41 0.54 -11.99
C VAL A 32 3.83 0.25 -10.55
N THR A 33 4.62 1.13 -9.95
CA THR A 33 5.12 0.94 -8.58
C THR A 33 3.99 0.85 -7.57
N GLY A 34 3.00 1.74 -7.65
CA GLY A 34 1.85 1.74 -6.76
C GLY A 34 0.98 0.48 -6.91
N SER A 35 0.82 -0.01 -8.15
CA SER A 35 0.10 -1.27 -8.40
C SER A 35 0.81 -2.48 -7.80
N CYS A 36 2.14 -2.55 -7.91
CA CYS A 36 2.94 -3.59 -7.26
C CYS A 36 2.79 -3.54 -5.73
N VAL A 37 2.91 -2.36 -5.13
CA VAL A 37 2.73 -2.17 -3.67
C VAL A 37 1.36 -2.67 -3.21
N ASN A 38 0.30 -2.23 -3.88
CA ASN A 38 -1.06 -2.62 -3.53
C ASN A 38 -1.30 -4.12 -3.74
N GLY A 39 -0.75 -4.70 -4.80
CA GLY A 39 -0.81 -6.14 -5.07
C GLY A 39 -0.14 -6.95 -3.96
N VAL A 40 1.09 -6.59 -3.57
CA VAL A 40 1.80 -7.30 -2.48
C VAL A 40 1.10 -7.13 -1.15
N LEU A 41 0.60 -5.94 -0.80
CA LEU A 41 -0.17 -5.72 0.43
C LEU A 41 -1.43 -6.59 0.49
N ALA A 42 -2.20 -6.65 -0.62
CA ALA A 42 -3.39 -7.49 -0.71
C ALA A 42 -3.04 -8.99 -0.61
N VAL A 43 -2.02 -9.45 -1.33
CA VAL A 43 -1.53 -10.84 -1.22
C VAL A 43 -1.08 -11.13 0.21
N THR A 44 -0.33 -10.23 0.84
CA THR A 44 0.15 -10.42 2.22
C THR A 44 -0.99 -10.63 3.20
N VAL A 45 -1.99 -9.76 3.18
CA VAL A 45 -3.11 -9.87 4.13
C VAL A 45 -3.97 -11.11 3.88
N LEU A 46 -4.13 -11.51 2.62
CA LEU A 46 -4.95 -12.67 2.24
C LEU A 46 -4.25 -14.02 2.45
N MET A 47 -2.91 -14.05 2.44
CA MET A 47 -2.10 -15.26 2.61
C MET A 47 -1.55 -15.41 4.02
N ALA A 48 -0.95 -14.34 4.57
CA ALA A 48 -0.26 -14.34 5.86
C ALA A 48 -1.08 -13.69 7.00
N GLY A 49 -2.24 -13.11 6.67
CA GLY A 49 -3.18 -12.56 7.64
C GLY A 49 -2.94 -11.11 8.04
N MET A 50 -3.80 -10.62 8.94
CA MET A 50 -3.88 -9.21 9.35
C MET A 50 -2.56 -8.68 9.94
N GLY A 51 -1.95 -9.44 10.86
CA GLY A 51 -0.72 -9.03 11.53
C GLY A 51 0.43 -8.79 10.54
N SER A 52 0.68 -9.75 9.63
CA SER A 52 1.68 -9.60 8.57
C SER A 52 1.37 -8.45 7.63
N GLY A 53 0.10 -8.34 7.21
CA GLY A 53 -0.37 -7.24 6.35
C GLY A 53 -0.12 -5.88 6.96
N LEU A 54 -0.49 -5.67 8.23
CA LEU A 54 -0.26 -4.40 8.94
C LEU A 54 1.23 -4.12 9.15
N THR A 55 2.03 -5.14 9.52
CA THR A 55 3.47 -4.97 9.67
C THR A 55 4.11 -4.49 8.36
N VAL A 56 3.80 -5.15 7.23
CA VAL A 56 4.31 -4.74 5.91
C VAL A 56 3.78 -3.35 5.52
N ALA A 57 2.49 -3.05 5.77
CA ALA A 57 1.87 -1.77 5.46
C ALA A 57 2.54 -0.59 6.18
N LEU A 58 2.94 -0.79 7.45
CA LEU A 58 3.55 0.24 8.28
C LEU A 58 5.06 0.36 8.04
N THR A 59 5.77 -0.75 7.82
CA THR A 59 7.24 -0.74 7.67
C THR A 59 7.69 -0.39 6.26
N SER A 60 6.96 -0.81 5.23
CA SER A 60 7.39 -0.60 3.84
C SER A 60 7.55 0.87 3.43
N PRO A 61 6.72 1.85 3.86
CA PRO A 61 6.94 3.25 3.50
C PRO A 61 8.19 3.85 4.16
N VAL A 62 8.51 3.40 5.38
CA VAL A 62 9.74 3.82 6.08
C VAL A 62 10.97 3.31 5.34
N VAL A 63 11.00 2.02 5.00
CA VAL A 63 12.10 1.41 4.23
C VAL A 63 12.21 2.07 2.85
N ALA A 64 11.07 2.32 2.17
CA ALA A 64 11.06 3.01 0.88
C ALA A 64 11.64 4.44 0.97
N TYR A 65 11.38 5.15 2.06
CA TYR A 65 11.98 6.46 2.30
C TYR A 65 13.49 6.38 2.51
N LEU A 66 13.96 5.46 3.35
CA LEU A 66 15.39 5.25 3.61
C LEU A 66 16.18 4.87 2.35
N LEU A 67 15.53 4.16 1.41
CA LEU A 67 16.10 3.80 0.11
C LEU A 67 15.92 4.89 -0.97
N GLY A 68 15.38 6.05 -0.62
CA GLY A 68 15.14 7.15 -1.57
C GLY A 68 14.08 6.85 -2.63
N ILE A 69 13.16 5.91 -2.35
CA ILE A 69 12.04 5.57 -3.24
C ILE A 69 10.86 6.50 -2.99
N ALA A 70 10.54 6.76 -1.71
CA ALA A 70 9.45 7.64 -1.34
C ALA A 70 9.80 9.12 -1.61
N PRO A 71 8.84 9.94 -2.06
CA PRO A 71 9.12 11.29 -2.54
C PRO A 71 9.53 12.26 -1.42
N ASN A 72 8.98 12.10 -0.21
CA ASN A 72 9.20 13.03 0.90
C ASN A 72 8.87 12.39 2.25
N LEU A 73 9.60 12.80 3.32
CA LEU A 73 9.36 12.32 4.67
C LEU A 73 7.96 12.66 5.18
N ALA A 74 7.44 13.84 4.86
CA ALA A 74 6.10 14.25 5.29
C ALA A 74 4.98 13.33 4.77
N THR A 75 5.19 12.64 3.63
CA THR A 75 4.22 11.71 3.07
C THR A 75 4.26 10.33 3.69
N VAL A 76 5.35 9.94 4.37
CA VAL A 76 5.53 8.60 4.94
C VAL A 76 4.42 8.23 5.92
N PRO A 77 4.07 9.04 6.93
CA PRO A 77 2.97 8.73 7.85
C PRO A 77 1.62 8.56 7.14
N ALA A 78 1.34 9.41 6.14
CA ALA A 78 0.12 9.32 5.37
C ALA A 78 0.04 8.00 4.56
N ILE A 79 1.16 7.58 3.95
CA ILE A 79 1.25 6.31 3.22
C ILE A 79 1.06 5.13 4.18
N MET A 80 1.66 5.18 5.38
CA MET A 80 1.48 4.15 6.41
C MET A 80 0.00 3.99 6.78
N VAL A 81 -0.70 5.09 7.04
CA VAL A 81 -2.14 5.08 7.36
C VAL A 81 -2.95 4.55 6.19
N GLY A 82 -2.71 5.05 4.97
CA GLY A 82 -3.42 4.59 3.77
C GLY A 82 -3.23 3.09 3.51
N ASN A 83 -2.00 2.58 3.65
CA ASN A 83 -1.69 1.15 3.50
C ASN A 83 -2.33 0.31 4.60
N ALA A 84 -2.29 0.77 5.86
CA ALA A 84 -2.91 0.07 6.99
C ALA A 84 -4.43 -0.03 6.83
N LEU A 85 -5.08 1.05 6.41
CA LEU A 85 -6.52 1.08 6.14
C LEU A 85 -6.90 0.18 4.96
N PHE A 86 -6.07 0.14 3.89
CA PHE A 86 -6.25 -0.79 2.78
C PHE A 86 -6.22 -2.25 3.23
N VAL A 87 -5.21 -2.62 4.01
CA VAL A 87 -5.07 -3.97 4.59
C VAL A 87 -6.24 -4.31 5.52
N ALA A 88 -6.63 -3.36 6.38
CA ALA A 88 -7.74 -3.55 7.31
C ALA A 88 -9.08 -3.75 6.58
N ALA A 89 -9.38 -2.89 5.60
CA ALA A 89 -10.60 -3.01 4.80
C ALA A 89 -10.66 -4.35 4.05
N TRP A 90 -9.56 -4.77 3.43
CA TRP A 90 -9.45 -6.09 2.81
C TRP A 90 -9.81 -7.21 3.79
N LYS A 91 -9.18 -7.24 4.96
CA LYS A 91 -9.35 -8.34 5.92
C LYS A 91 -10.73 -8.38 6.54
N LEU A 92 -11.31 -7.22 6.83
CA LEU A 92 -12.61 -7.12 7.47
C LEU A 92 -13.76 -7.48 6.53
N LEU A 93 -13.61 -7.18 5.23
CA LEU A 93 -14.66 -7.39 4.24
C LEU A 93 -14.48 -8.67 3.41
N ASP A 94 -13.29 -9.31 3.45
CA ASP A 94 -13.01 -10.53 2.70
C ASP A 94 -13.96 -11.67 3.10
N GLY A 95 -14.23 -12.56 2.17
CA GLY A 95 -15.10 -13.69 2.39
C GLY A 95 -14.93 -14.81 1.38
N LYS A 96 -15.68 -15.90 1.56
CA LYS A 96 -15.57 -17.11 0.73
C LYS A 96 -16.09 -16.89 -0.69
N ASN A 97 -17.13 -16.06 -0.85
CA ASN A 97 -17.79 -15.83 -2.12
C ASN A 97 -17.05 -14.79 -2.96
N LEU A 98 -17.08 -14.95 -4.28
CA LEU A 98 -16.46 -14.00 -5.22
C LEU A 98 -16.96 -12.57 -5.02
N TRP A 99 -18.25 -12.38 -4.83
CA TRP A 99 -18.83 -11.06 -4.57
C TRP A 99 -18.24 -10.37 -3.34
N ARG A 100 -18.03 -11.10 -2.24
CA ARG A 100 -17.38 -10.55 -1.05
C ARG A 100 -15.91 -10.18 -1.29
N LYS A 101 -15.19 -10.94 -2.11
CA LYS A 101 -13.82 -10.60 -2.51
C LYS A 101 -13.78 -9.34 -3.36
N VAL A 102 -14.68 -9.22 -4.31
CA VAL A 102 -14.80 -8.03 -5.17
C VAL A 102 -15.19 -6.80 -4.34
N THR A 103 -16.19 -6.92 -3.46
CA THR A 103 -16.57 -5.80 -2.58
C THR A 103 -15.44 -5.40 -1.62
N ALA A 104 -14.70 -6.36 -1.05
CA ALA A 104 -13.55 -6.09 -0.21
C ALA A 104 -12.46 -5.35 -0.98
N TRP A 105 -12.16 -5.78 -2.19
CA TRP A 105 -11.20 -5.14 -3.09
C TRP A 105 -11.59 -3.69 -3.39
N LEU A 106 -12.82 -3.46 -3.87
CA LEU A 106 -13.30 -2.12 -4.22
C LEU A 106 -13.34 -1.20 -3.00
N ALA A 107 -13.85 -1.69 -1.87
CA ALA A 107 -13.91 -0.92 -0.64
C ALA A 107 -12.50 -0.59 -0.10
N ALA A 108 -11.57 -1.54 -0.12
CA ALA A 108 -10.18 -1.29 0.28
C ALA A 108 -9.51 -0.22 -0.60
N ALA A 109 -9.73 -0.27 -1.92
CA ALA A 109 -9.20 0.72 -2.85
C ALA A 109 -9.78 2.12 -2.57
N LEU A 110 -11.09 2.24 -2.33
CA LEU A 110 -11.76 3.50 -2.02
C LEU A 110 -11.31 4.06 -0.66
N VAL A 111 -11.22 3.22 0.37
CA VAL A 111 -10.78 3.63 1.71
C VAL A 111 -9.33 4.15 1.66
N LYS A 112 -8.43 3.44 0.98
CA LYS A 112 -7.05 3.92 0.80
C LYS A 112 -6.99 5.23 0.04
N PHE A 113 -7.70 5.33 -1.08
CA PHE A 113 -7.77 6.55 -1.87
C PHE A 113 -8.27 7.74 -1.03
N GLY A 114 -9.39 7.58 -0.31
CA GLY A 114 -9.95 8.63 0.54
C GLY A 114 -8.98 9.07 1.64
N ALA A 115 -8.32 8.12 2.29
CA ALA A 115 -7.33 8.42 3.33
C ALA A 115 -6.13 9.19 2.77
N LEU A 116 -5.56 8.76 1.64
CA LEU A 116 -4.41 9.43 1.04
C LEU A 116 -4.78 10.79 0.44
N TYR A 117 -5.96 10.90 -0.17
CA TYR A 117 -6.46 12.19 -0.64
C TYR A 117 -6.62 13.17 0.52
N ALA A 118 -7.26 12.76 1.61
CA ALA A 118 -7.44 13.61 2.78
C ALA A 118 -6.10 14.00 3.42
N LEU A 119 -5.19 13.04 3.64
CA LEU A 119 -3.95 13.30 4.36
C LEU A 119 -2.91 14.02 3.49
N VAL A 120 -2.76 13.65 2.23
CA VAL A 120 -1.70 14.22 1.37
C VAL A 120 -2.21 15.43 0.60
N VAL A 121 -3.36 15.30 -0.09
CA VAL A 121 -3.82 16.38 -0.97
C VAL A 121 -4.42 17.51 -0.14
N TRP A 122 -5.31 17.20 0.79
CA TRP A 122 -6.00 18.23 1.57
C TRP A 122 -5.17 18.74 2.74
N VAL A 123 -4.56 17.87 3.57
CA VAL A 123 -3.79 18.30 4.75
C VAL A 123 -2.40 18.77 4.35
N ILE A 124 -1.56 17.91 3.73
CA ILE A 124 -0.15 18.25 3.45
C ILE A 124 -0.03 19.34 2.38
N CYS A 125 -0.72 19.20 1.24
CA CYS A 125 -0.62 20.15 0.13
C CYS A 125 -1.60 21.33 0.23
N GLY A 126 -2.60 21.25 1.12
CA GLY A 126 -3.55 22.32 1.41
C GLY A 126 -3.21 23.02 2.73
N VAL A 127 -3.72 22.49 3.83
CA VAL A 127 -3.69 23.18 5.13
C VAL A 127 -2.28 23.45 5.66
N ALA A 128 -1.37 22.48 5.52
CA ALA A 128 -0.01 22.56 6.06
C ALA A 128 1.04 23.04 5.03
N ALA A 129 0.65 23.35 3.81
CA ALA A 129 1.56 23.64 2.72
C ALA A 129 2.54 24.77 3.03
N ASP A 130 2.06 25.92 3.48
CA ASP A 130 2.88 27.10 3.74
C ASP A 130 3.87 26.85 4.88
N ALA A 131 3.44 26.19 5.96
CA ALA A 131 4.30 25.86 7.09
C ALA A 131 5.40 24.86 6.68
N LEU A 132 5.07 23.86 5.87
CA LEU A 132 6.03 22.85 5.41
C LEU A 132 7.01 23.41 4.36
N LEU A 133 6.58 24.37 3.54
CA LEU A 133 7.45 25.11 2.63
C LEU A 133 8.43 26.00 3.41
N ALA A 134 7.94 26.76 4.39
CA ALA A 134 8.76 27.62 5.22
C ALA A 134 9.84 26.85 6.01
N GLN A 135 9.54 25.61 6.42
CA GLN A 135 10.49 24.71 7.09
C GLN A 135 11.41 23.95 6.12
N GLY A 136 11.26 24.14 4.80
CA GLY A 136 12.05 23.41 3.78
C GLY A 136 11.74 21.91 3.69
N ILE A 137 10.69 21.43 4.37
CA ILE A 137 10.25 20.01 4.32
C ILE A 137 9.60 19.70 2.98
N LEU A 138 8.79 20.62 2.46
CA LEU A 138 8.24 20.57 1.10
C LEU A 138 8.99 21.54 0.19
N LYS A 139 9.04 21.19 -1.10
CA LYS A 139 9.51 22.06 -2.18
C LYS A 139 8.33 22.47 -3.07
N ALA A 140 8.32 23.69 -3.60
CA ALA A 140 7.23 24.20 -4.42
C ALA A 140 6.78 23.26 -5.56
N PRO A 141 7.67 22.57 -6.33
CA PRO A 141 7.25 21.60 -7.34
C PRO A 141 6.44 20.41 -6.80
N MET A 142 6.64 20.06 -5.50
CA MET A 142 5.93 18.93 -4.89
C MET A 142 4.44 19.21 -4.68
N LEU A 143 4.04 20.47 -4.51
CA LEU A 143 2.63 20.86 -4.38
C LEU A 143 1.80 20.48 -5.61
N LYS A 144 2.44 20.39 -6.79
CA LYS A 144 1.79 19.92 -8.02
C LYS A 144 1.94 18.40 -8.20
N ALA A 145 3.08 17.83 -7.85
CA ALA A 145 3.40 16.41 -8.06
C ALA A 145 2.67 15.48 -7.08
N LEU A 146 2.54 15.87 -5.81
CA LEU A 146 1.91 15.04 -4.79
C LEU A 146 0.41 14.80 -5.05
N PRO A 147 -0.43 15.81 -5.39
CA PRO A 147 -1.83 15.57 -5.73
C PRO A 147 -2.01 14.63 -6.92
N LEU A 148 -1.14 14.71 -7.93
CA LEU A 148 -1.16 13.77 -9.06
C LEU A 148 -0.84 12.35 -8.63
N SER A 149 0.14 12.17 -7.74
CA SER A 149 0.58 10.86 -7.27
C SER A 149 -0.35 10.24 -6.23
N PHE A 150 -0.94 11.05 -5.35
CA PHE A 150 -1.75 10.60 -4.21
C PHE A 150 -3.26 10.87 -4.37
N GLY A 151 -3.68 11.45 -5.49
CA GLY A 151 -5.08 11.60 -5.89
C GLY A 151 -5.60 10.34 -6.61
N VAL A 152 -6.24 10.54 -7.75
CA VAL A 152 -6.88 9.47 -8.54
C VAL A 152 -5.91 8.34 -8.91
N THR A 153 -4.62 8.64 -9.09
CA THR A 153 -3.59 7.63 -9.35
C THR A 153 -3.58 6.55 -8.26
N GLN A 154 -3.80 6.89 -7.00
CA GLN A 154 -3.85 5.89 -5.92
C GLN A 154 -5.07 4.97 -6.01
N LEU A 155 -6.21 5.47 -6.45
CA LEU A 155 -7.38 4.63 -6.70
C LEU A 155 -7.08 3.64 -7.83
N ILE A 156 -6.54 4.12 -8.95
CA ILE A 156 -6.19 3.26 -10.10
C ILE A 156 -5.19 2.18 -9.69
N THR A 157 -4.11 2.55 -8.99
CA THR A 157 -3.10 1.58 -8.55
C THR A 157 -3.64 0.56 -7.54
N ALA A 158 -4.54 0.98 -6.65
CA ALA A 158 -5.18 0.08 -5.69
C ALA A 158 -6.16 -0.88 -6.39
N LEU A 159 -6.86 -0.42 -7.42
CA LEU A 159 -7.72 -1.26 -8.25
C LEU A 159 -6.89 -2.27 -9.05
N ILE A 160 -5.83 -1.86 -9.72
CA ILE A 160 -4.97 -2.76 -10.50
C ILE A 160 -4.32 -3.79 -9.57
N GLY A 161 -3.61 -3.35 -8.52
CA GLY A 161 -2.90 -4.23 -7.60
C GLY A 161 -3.83 -5.18 -6.85
N GLY A 162 -4.99 -4.68 -6.38
CA GLY A 162 -6.00 -5.50 -5.73
C GLY A 162 -6.64 -6.51 -6.68
N GLY A 163 -6.93 -6.12 -7.93
CA GLY A 163 -7.43 -7.02 -8.96
C GLY A 163 -6.45 -8.17 -9.26
N VAL A 164 -5.17 -7.86 -9.39
CA VAL A 164 -4.11 -8.88 -9.51
C VAL A 164 -4.13 -9.84 -8.31
N ALA A 165 -4.26 -9.32 -7.09
CA ALA A 165 -4.32 -10.17 -5.90
C ALA A 165 -5.54 -11.10 -5.88
N VAL A 166 -6.72 -10.63 -6.33
CA VAL A 166 -7.94 -11.48 -6.45
C VAL A 166 -7.69 -12.68 -7.36
N LEU A 167 -6.93 -12.51 -8.43
CA LEU A 167 -6.60 -13.56 -9.39
C LEU A 167 -5.47 -14.47 -8.88
N VAL A 168 -4.43 -13.90 -8.28
CA VAL A 168 -3.20 -14.62 -7.91
C VAL A 168 -3.37 -15.41 -6.61
N VAL A 169 -4.08 -14.87 -5.60
CA VAL A 169 -4.22 -15.54 -4.30
C VAL A 169 -4.84 -16.94 -4.36
N PRO A 170 -5.91 -17.21 -5.14
CA PRO A 170 -6.43 -18.57 -5.27
C PRO A 170 -5.41 -19.54 -5.86
N LEU A 171 -4.62 -19.10 -6.85
CA LEU A 171 -3.57 -19.91 -7.48
C LEU A 171 -2.44 -20.20 -6.48
N LEU A 172 -2.01 -19.21 -5.71
CA LEU A 172 -1.01 -19.40 -4.65
C LEU A 172 -1.50 -20.35 -3.55
N LYS A 173 -2.76 -20.21 -3.11
CA LYS A 173 -3.34 -21.12 -2.13
C LYS A 173 -3.34 -22.55 -2.64
N LYS A 174 -3.74 -22.77 -3.88
CA LYS A 174 -3.72 -24.10 -4.53
C LYS A 174 -2.29 -24.67 -4.59
N ALA A 175 -1.33 -23.87 -5.05
CA ALA A 175 0.06 -24.28 -5.17
C ALA A 175 0.73 -24.62 -3.82
N LEU A 176 0.35 -23.89 -2.76
CA LEU A 176 0.87 -24.08 -1.41
C LEU A 176 0.04 -25.04 -0.54
N HIS A 177 -0.96 -25.73 -1.13
CA HIS A 177 -1.88 -26.63 -0.43
C HIS A 177 -2.55 -25.97 0.80
N ARG A 178 -2.83 -24.67 0.72
CA ARG A 178 -3.50 -23.89 1.78
C ARG A 178 -4.99 -23.71 1.42
N THR A 179 -5.86 -24.12 2.31
CA THR A 179 -7.32 -23.92 2.21
C THR A 179 -7.76 -22.55 2.75
#